data_574aafbf5864857f89bfa18e1181dab3
#
_entry.id   574aafbf5864857f89bfa18e1181dab3
#
_cell.length_a   1.000
_cell.length_b   1.000
_cell.length_c   1.000
_cell.angle_alpha   90.00
_cell.angle_beta   90.00
_cell.angle_gamma   90.00
#
_symmetry.space_group_name_H-M   'P 1'
#
loop_
_entity.id
_entity.type
_entity.pdbx_description
1 polymer ?
#
loop_
_entity_poly.entity_id
_entity_poly.type
_entity_poly.pdbx_seq_one_letter_code
_entity_poly.pdbx_strand_id
1 'polypeptide(L)'
;MSSCKCFNQEVTGRSLIERLSASTCQCTSKARLMVEENGRKFVLIVSDWKNVEKIKVDGALICNQEKEKCDYFFFYYPSGKTKNDRHAYFVELKGKNIGKAMSQIISTIQCLLKNISLQKAFIVSSRFPQKDRTTEKLQEDLRKKYKCPLVIKNNMIEYRP
;
A
#
# COMPACT_ATOMS: atom_id res chain seq x y z
N MET A 1 2.32 14.99 18.54
CA MET A 1 2.52 14.15 17.30
C MET A 1 2.98 15.06 16.19
N SER A 2 4.23 14.99 15.78
CA SER A 2 4.71 15.79 14.65
C SER A 2 4.11 15.24 13.37
N SER A 3 3.20 16.01 12.76
CA SER A 3 2.75 15.74 11.40
C SER A 3 3.98 15.77 10.50
N CYS A 4 4.22 14.71 9.75
CA CYS A 4 5.32 14.68 8.81
C CYS A 4 5.10 15.71 7.72
N LYS A 5 5.93 16.75 7.67
CA LYS A 5 5.83 17.86 6.71
C LYS A 5 6.32 17.48 5.29
N CYS A 6 6.77 16.23 5.08
CA CYS A 6 7.45 15.83 3.86
C CYS A 6 6.56 15.83 2.61
N PHE A 7 5.26 15.80 2.77
CA PHE A 7 4.30 15.62 1.68
C PHE A 7 3.30 16.77 1.50
N ASN A 8 3.41 17.82 2.28
CA ASN A 8 2.56 19.01 2.14
C ASN A 8 2.94 19.94 0.99
N GLN A 9 3.95 19.61 0.20
CA GLN A 9 4.31 20.37 -0.97
C GLN A 9 3.81 19.65 -2.23
N GLU A 10 2.88 20.23 -2.93
CA GLU A 10 2.61 19.92 -4.34
C GLU A 10 3.88 20.22 -5.14
N VAL A 11 4.76 19.26 -5.24
CA VAL A 11 5.91 19.37 -6.13
C VAL A 11 5.51 18.78 -7.46
N THR A 12 5.14 19.65 -8.37
CA THR A 12 4.94 19.33 -9.76
C THR A 12 6.20 18.73 -10.36
N GLY A 13 6.09 17.58 -11.01
CA GLY A 13 7.09 17.04 -11.94
C GLY A 13 7.92 15.84 -11.51
N ARG A 14 7.89 15.38 -10.26
CA ARG A 14 8.55 14.13 -9.84
C ARG A 14 7.54 13.09 -9.41
N SER A 15 7.78 11.82 -9.76
CA SER A 15 6.94 10.73 -9.25
C SER A 15 7.04 10.65 -7.72
N LEU A 16 5.96 10.26 -7.07
CA LEU A 16 5.94 10.18 -5.60
C LEU A 16 7.02 9.22 -5.08
N ILE A 17 7.37 8.18 -5.85
CA ILE A 17 8.43 7.21 -5.53
C ILE A 17 9.82 7.84 -5.59
N GLU A 18 10.10 8.70 -6.56
CA GLU A 18 11.37 9.45 -6.62
C GLU A 18 11.49 10.41 -5.43
N ARG A 19 10.37 10.94 -4.95
CA ARG A 19 10.31 11.80 -3.77
C ARG A 19 10.51 10.99 -2.47
N LEU A 20 9.96 9.77 -2.38
CA LEU A 20 10.19 8.87 -1.26
C LEU A 20 11.66 8.46 -1.14
N SER A 21 12.32 8.18 -2.26
CA SER A 21 13.75 7.82 -2.26
C SER A 21 14.67 9.01 -1.97
N ALA A 22 14.20 10.25 -2.16
CA ALA A 22 14.98 11.48 -1.90
C ALA A 22 14.69 12.09 -0.53
N SER A 23 13.66 11.63 0.19
CA SER A 23 13.28 12.23 1.47
C SER A 23 13.81 11.42 2.65
N THR A 24 14.41 12.12 3.62
CA THR A 24 14.75 11.60 4.94
C THR A 24 13.52 11.52 5.86
N CYS A 25 12.32 11.58 5.29
CA CYS A 25 11.11 11.57 6.06
C CYS A 25 10.86 10.22 6.74
N GLN A 26 10.93 10.23 8.05
CA GLN A 26 10.71 9.06 8.90
C GLN A 26 9.23 8.81 9.20
N CYS A 27 8.35 8.88 8.20
CA CYS A 27 7.01 8.29 8.33
C CYS A 27 7.09 6.75 8.41
N THR A 28 8.30 6.22 8.40
CA THR A 28 8.63 4.80 8.39
C THR A 28 9.10 4.36 9.76
N SER A 29 8.35 3.48 10.40
CA SER A 29 8.86 2.72 11.53
C SER A 29 9.52 1.44 11.03
N LYS A 30 10.83 1.32 11.20
CA LYS A 30 11.59 0.12 10.79
C LYS A 30 11.47 -1.07 11.75
N ALA A 31 10.87 -0.88 12.92
CA ALA A 31 10.93 -1.88 13.99
C ALA A 31 10.01 -3.11 13.79
N ARG A 32 8.89 -2.96 13.09
CA ARG A 32 8.00 -4.06 12.74
C ARG A 32 7.33 -3.79 11.39
N LEU A 33 7.48 -4.73 10.47
CA LEU A 33 6.78 -4.71 9.18
C LEU A 33 5.34 -5.20 9.37
N MET A 34 4.64 -4.57 10.29
CA MET A 34 3.29 -4.92 10.69
C MET A 34 2.43 -3.65 10.80
N VAL A 35 1.18 -3.77 10.38
CA VAL A 35 0.13 -2.79 10.63
C VAL A 35 -1.08 -3.48 11.22
N GLU A 36 -1.72 -2.82 12.17
CA GLU A 36 -2.90 -3.35 12.86
C GLU A 36 -3.87 -2.23 13.20
N GLU A 37 -5.14 -2.43 12.90
CA GLU A 37 -6.24 -1.55 13.26
C GLU A 37 -7.51 -2.35 13.54
N ASN A 38 -8.16 -2.09 14.66
CA ASN A 38 -9.44 -2.69 15.03
C ASN A 38 -9.46 -4.23 14.87
N GLY A 39 -8.42 -4.92 15.34
CA GLY A 39 -8.30 -6.38 15.28
C GLY A 39 -7.97 -6.95 13.89
N ARG A 40 -7.65 -6.11 12.91
CA ARG A 40 -7.19 -6.51 11.59
C ARG A 40 -5.70 -6.26 11.47
N LYS A 41 -4.96 -7.28 11.05
CA LYS A 41 -3.49 -7.28 11.04
C LYS A 41 -2.92 -7.70 9.69
N PHE A 42 -1.93 -6.96 9.23
CA PHE A 42 -1.07 -7.36 8.12
C PHE A 42 0.38 -7.41 8.59
N VAL A 43 1.09 -8.48 8.22
CA VAL A 43 2.51 -8.69 8.55
C VAL A 43 3.27 -9.02 7.27
N LEU A 44 4.28 -8.22 6.95
CA LEU A 44 5.24 -8.52 5.90
C LEU A 44 6.47 -9.20 6.52
N ILE A 45 6.82 -10.38 6.02
CA ILE A 45 7.92 -11.20 6.55
C ILE A 45 9.03 -11.28 5.50
N VAL A 46 10.12 -10.56 5.74
CA VAL A 46 11.31 -10.54 4.90
C VAL A 46 12.57 -10.63 5.77
N SER A 47 13.62 -11.26 5.28
CA SER A 47 14.91 -11.35 5.97
C SER A 47 15.67 -10.02 5.95
N ASP A 48 15.61 -9.31 4.85
CA ASP A 48 16.25 -8.01 4.62
C ASP A 48 15.33 -6.82 4.94
N TRP A 49 14.70 -6.87 6.09
CA TRP A 49 13.71 -5.88 6.57
C TRP A 49 14.22 -4.43 6.53
N LYS A 50 15.56 -4.21 6.55
CA LYS A 50 16.15 -2.88 6.43
C LYS A 50 15.90 -2.22 5.07
N ASN A 51 15.57 -3.03 4.06
CA ASN A 51 15.27 -2.58 2.71
C ASN A 51 13.77 -2.38 2.49
N VAL A 52 12.98 -2.38 3.55
CA VAL A 52 11.54 -2.10 3.48
C VAL A 52 11.22 -0.77 4.14
N GLU A 53 10.47 0.04 3.44
CA GLU A 53 9.85 1.25 3.98
C GLU A 53 8.34 1.00 4.19
N LYS A 54 7.90 1.12 5.42
CA LYS A 54 6.48 1.09 5.78
C LYS A 54 5.94 2.52 5.83
N ILE A 55 4.96 2.81 5.02
CA ILE A 55 4.44 4.17 4.84
C ILE A 55 2.96 4.20 5.17
N LYS A 56 2.56 5.11 6.04
CA LYS A 56 1.16 5.44 6.24
C LYS A 56 0.71 6.33 5.08
N VAL A 57 -0.29 5.90 4.31
CA VAL A 57 -0.77 6.63 3.14
C VAL A 57 -1.83 7.65 3.53
N ASP A 58 -2.88 7.20 4.20
CA ASP A 58 -3.97 8.09 4.61
C ASP A 58 -3.52 9.07 5.71
N GLY A 59 -3.67 10.36 5.42
CA GLY A 59 -3.33 11.44 6.34
C GLY A 59 -1.83 11.67 6.55
N ALA A 60 -0.95 10.92 5.86
CA ALA A 60 0.50 11.12 5.94
C ALA A 60 1.11 11.33 4.55
N LEU A 61 1.04 10.34 3.67
CA LEU A 61 1.58 10.43 2.31
C LEU A 61 0.66 11.24 1.38
N ILE A 62 -0.63 10.99 1.47
CA ILE A 62 -1.67 11.68 0.70
C ILE A 62 -2.58 12.41 1.69
N CYS A 63 -2.35 13.70 1.89
CA CYS A 63 -3.11 14.52 2.83
C CYS A 63 -4.43 15.05 2.25
N ASN A 64 -4.63 14.99 0.92
CA ASN A 64 -5.87 15.45 0.30
C ASN A 64 -7.04 14.56 0.72
N GLN A 65 -8.00 15.14 1.45
CA GLN A 65 -9.18 14.43 1.97
C GLN A 65 -10.18 14.02 0.88
N GLU A 66 -10.15 14.68 -0.27
CA GLU A 66 -11.06 14.39 -1.39
C GLU A 66 -10.62 13.16 -2.19
N LYS A 67 -9.36 12.74 -2.08
CA LYS A 67 -8.85 11.55 -2.78
C LYS A 67 -9.03 10.30 -1.95
N GLU A 68 -9.62 9.29 -2.55
CA GLU A 68 -9.60 7.93 -2.00
C GLU A 68 -8.16 7.39 -1.97
N LYS A 69 -7.79 6.75 -0.88
CA LYS A 69 -6.44 6.25 -0.63
C LYS A 69 -6.48 5.06 0.31
N CYS A 70 -5.56 4.11 0.14
CA CYS A 70 -5.42 2.98 1.05
C CYS A 70 -4.73 3.40 2.37
N ASP A 71 -4.79 2.54 3.37
CA ASP A 71 -4.26 2.84 4.71
C ASP A 71 -2.74 2.85 4.71
N TYR A 72 -2.10 1.81 4.16
CA TYR A 72 -0.65 1.61 4.23
C TYR A 72 -0.05 1.14 2.90
N PHE A 73 1.23 1.43 2.75
CA PHE A 73 2.04 1.05 1.63
C PHE A 73 3.40 0.56 2.12
N PHE A 74 3.83 -0.62 1.67
CA PHE A 74 5.16 -1.14 1.91
C PHE A 74 5.95 -1.08 0.61
N PHE A 75 7.10 -0.45 0.66
CA PHE A 75 8.00 -0.35 -0.47
C PHE A 75 9.26 -1.16 -0.15
N TYR A 76 9.54 -2.17 -0.97
CA TYR A 76 10.56 -3.15 -0.71
C TYR A 76 11.59 -3.21 -1.84
N TYR A 77 12.85 -3.14 -1.46
CA TYR A 77 14.01 -3.30 -2.33
C TYR A 77 14.71 -4.60 -1.97
N PRO A 78 14.48 -5.72 -2.68
CA PRO A 78 15.11 -7.00 -2.37
C PRO A 78 16.65 -6.91 -2.47
N SER A 79 17.35 -7.47 -1.50
CA SER A 79 18.81 -7.54 -1.51
C SER A 79 19.33 -8.32 -2.71
N GLY A 80 20.44 -7.88 -3.28
CA GLY A 80 21.07 -8.52 -4.45
C GLY A 80 20.34 -8.29 -5.77
N LYS A 81 19.31 -7.46 -5.79
CA LYS A 81 18.57 -7.06 -6.99
C LYS A 81 19.00 -5.68 -7.47
N THR A 82 18.64 -5.36 -8.71
CA THR A 82 18.92 -4.05 -9.29
C THR A 82 18.01 -2.99 -8.70
N LYS A 83 18.37 -1.70 -8.87
CA LYS A 83 17.48 -0.58 -8.47
C LYS A 83 16.11 -0.60 -9.15
N ASN A 84 15.95 -1.41 -10.20
CA ASN A 84 14.69 -1.57 -10.92
C ASN A 84 13.77 -2.63 -10.30
N ASP A 85 14.30 -3.49 -9.43
CA ASP A 85 13.53 -4.52 -8.73
C ASP A 85 12.87 -3.94 -7.47
N ARG A 86 11.84 -3.13 -7.69
CA ARG A 86 11.09 -2.46 -6.64
C ARG A 86 9.72 -3.13 -6.49
N HIS A 87 9.41 -3.54 -5.28
CA HIS A 87 8.14 -4.15 -4.95
C HIS A 87 7.25 -3.19 -4.17
N ALA A 88 5.99 -3.14 -4.52
CA ALA A 88 4.98 -2.31 -3.87
C ALA A 88 3.86 -3.18 -3.30
N TYR A 89 3.60 -3.05 -2.01
CA TYR A 89 2.54 -3.78 -1.33
C TYR A 89 1.55 -2.78 -0.74
N PHE A 90 0.34 -2.76 -1.30
CA PHE A 90 -0.75 -1.90 -0.85
C PHE A 90 -1.59 -2.64 0.18
N VAL A 91 -1.85 -2.04 1.32
CA VAL A 91 -2.58 -2.66 2.42
C VAL A 91 -3.75 -1.79 2.86
N GLU A 92 -4.93 -2.38 2.88
CA GLU A 92 -6.15 -1.77 3.41
C GLU A 92 -6.72 -2.64 4.53
N LEU A 93 -6.94 -2.04 5.68
CA LEU A 93 -7.53 -2.69 6.85
C LEU A 93 -9.01 -2.33 6.95
N LYS A 94 -9.87 -3.03 6.20
CA LYS A 94 -11.28 -2.65 6.02
C LYS A 94 -12.25 -3.56 6.75
N GLY A 95 -13.24 -2.96 7.42
CA GLY A 95 -14.25 -3.70 8.14
C GLY A 95 -15.18 -4.52 7.25
N LYS A 96 -15.99 -3.88 6.40
CA LYS A 96 -17.06 -4.56 5.65
C LYS A 96 -17.09 -4.21 4.15
N ASN A 97 -16.72 -3.00 3.76
CA ASN A 97 -16.88 -2.52 2.39
C ASN A 97 -15.63 -2.81 1.54
N ILE A 98 -15.58 -4.00 0.97
CA ILE A 98 -14.46 -4.46 0.14
C ILE A 98 -14.37 -3.70 -1.18
N GLY A 99 -15.50 -3.36 -1.79
CA GLY A 99 -15.52 -2.56 -3.02
C GLY A 99 -14.85 -1.20 -2.82
N LYS A 100 -15.16 -0.52 -1.72
CA LYS A 100 -14.50 0.74 -1.36
C LYS A 100 -13.00 0.54 -1.10
N ALA A 101 -12.61 -0.54 -0.41
CA ALA A 101 -11.21 -0.86 -0.18
C ALA A 101 -10.44 -1.03 -1.50
N MET A 102 -11.00 -1.72 -2.47
CA MET A 102 -10.40 -1.86 -3.80
C MET A 102 -10.28 -0.52 -4.54
N SER A 103 -11.32 0.33 -4.49
CA SER A 103 -11.27 1.68 -5.08
C SER A 103 -10.18 2.54 -4.45
N GLN A 104 -10.00 2.46 -3.14
CA GLN A 104 -8.94 3.15 -2.40
C GLN A 104 -7.55 2.68 -2.85
N ILE A 105 -7.36 1.37 -3.02
CA ILE A 105 -6.12 0.80 -3.54
C ILE A 105 -5.86 1.27 -4.97
N ILE A 106 -6.84 1.19 -5.86
CA ILE A 106 -6.72 1.64 -7.26
C ILE A 106 -6.33 3.11 -7.33
N SER A 107 -7.01 3.96 -6.58
CA SER A 107 -6.70 5.39 -6.52
C SER A 107 -5.28 5.65 -6.03
N THR A 108 -4.82 4.92 -5.02
CA THR A 108 -3.45 5.00 -4.52
C THR A 108 -2.44 4.55 -5.58
N ILE A 109 -2.70 3.45 -6.26
CA ILE A 109 -1.87 2.96 -7.37
C ILE A 109 -1.73 4.05 -8.45
N GLN A 110 -2.82 4.66 -8.86
CA GLN A 110 -2.80 5.74 -9.87
C GLN A 110 -1.97 6.95 -9.46
N CYS A 111 -1.95 7.26 -8.16
CA CYS A 111 -1.13 8.36 -7.63
C CYS A 111 0.36 8.03 -7.55
N LEU A 112 0.72 6.76 -7.32
CA LEU A 112 2.07 6.36 -6.96
C LEU A 112 2.91 5.82 -8.13
N LEU A 113 2.28 5.38 -9.22
CA LEU A 113 2.95 4.49 -10.17
C LEU A 113 3.76 5.16 -11.26
N LYS A 114 5.09 5.06 -11.09
CA LYS A 114 6.06 4.86 -12.20
C LYS A 114 7.20 3.97 -11.69
N ASN A 115 7.58 2.95 -12.46
CA ASN A 115 8.78 2.11 -12.24
C ASN A 115 8.72 1.14 -11.04
N ILE A 116 7.62 0.38 -10.93
CA ILE A 116 7.52 -0.74 -9.98
C ILE A 116 7.52 -2.04 -10.75
N SER A 117 8.42 -2.96 -10.38
CA SER A 117 8.55 -4.26 -11.06
C SER A 117 7.50 -5.27 -10.59
N LEU A 118 7.11 -5.22 -9.32
CA LEU A 118 6.11 -6.10 -8.74
C LEU A 118 5.17 -5.32 -7.81
N GLN A 119 3.88 -5.55 -7.99
CA GLN A 119 2.85 -4.96 -7.14
C GLN A 119 1.94 -6.04 -6.60
N LYS A 120 1.44 -5.85 -5.40
CA LYS A 120 0.44 -6.72 -4.81
C LYS A 120 -0.43 -5.94 -3.83
N ALA A 121 -1.70 -6.26 -3.78
CA ALA A 121 -2.65 -5.63 -2.89
C ALA A 121 -3.17 -6.63 -1.85
N PHE A 122 -3.42 -6.12 -0.65
CA PHE A 122 -3.92 -6.90 0.47
C PHE A 122 -5.07 -6.16 1.13
N ILE A 123 -6.18 -6.85 1.33
CA ILE A 123 -7.30 -6.37 2.12
C ILE A 123 -7.49 -7.31 3.30
N VAL A 124 -7.29 -6.79 4.51
CA VAL A 124 -7.64 -7.49 5.74
C VAL A 124 -9.00 -7.04 6.18
N SER A 125 -9.99 -7.92 6.13
CA SER A 125 -11.37 -7.59 6.42
C SER A 125 -11.85 -8.23 7.73
N SER A 126 -12.92 -7.69 8.31
CA SER A 126 -13.56 -8.31 9.48
C SER A 126 -14.60 -9.36 9.09
N ARG A 127 -14.99 -9.43 7.82
CA ARG A 127 -15.95 -10.41 7.30
C ARG A 127 -15.56 -10.82 5.89
N PHE A 128 -15.95 -12.03 5.48
CA PHE A 128 -15.80 -12.46 4.09
C PHE A 128 -16.63 -11.55 3.19
N PRO A 129 -16.04 -11.06 2.07
CA PRO A 129 -16.79 -10.26 1.12
C PRO A 129 -17.88 -11.12 0.48
N GLN A 130 -19.07 -10.55 0.37
CA GLN A 130 -20.07 -11.11 -0.54
C GLN A 130 -19.57 -10.88 -1.97
N LYS A 131 -19.65 -11.90 -2.80
CA LYS A 131 -19.32 -11.80 -4.22
C LYS A 131 -20.46 -11.03 -4.91
N ASP A 132 -20.16 -9.85 -5.37
CA ASP A 132 -21.00 -9.07 -6.26
C ASP A 132 -20.26 -8.70 -7.54
N ARG A 133 -20.99 -8.37 -8.59
CA ARG A 133 -20.42 -8.04 -9.92
C ARG A 133 -19.44 -6.86 -9.86
N THR A 134 -19.70 -5.88 -9.01
CA THR A 134 -18.82 -4.70 -8.85
C THR A 134 -17.48 -5.09 -8.25
N THR A 135 -17.51 -5.90 -7.20
CA THR A 135 -16.32 -6.41 -6.53
C THR A 135 -15.48 -7.28 -7.47
N GLU A 136 -16.12 -8.17 -8.23
CA GLU A 136 -15.43 -9.01 -9.23
C GLU A 136 -14.78 -8.17 -10.32
N LYS A 137 -15.46 -7.14 -10.84
CA LYS A 137 -14.88 -6.21 -11.82
C LYS A 137 -13.68 -5.46 -11.30
N LEU A 138 -13.76 -4.91 -10.10
CA LEU A 138 -12.63 -4.19 -9.48
C LEU A 138 -11.43 -5.11 -9.24
N GLN A 139 -11.66 -6.34 -8.83
CA GLN A 139 -10.60 -7.34 -8.65
C GLN A 139 -9.93 -7.69 -9.99
N GLU A 140 -10.70 -7.82 -11.04
CA GLU A 140 -10.21 -8.06 -12.40
C GLU A 140 -9.42 -6.86 -12.93
N ASP A 141 -9.88 -5.64 -12.69
CA ASP A 141 -9.17 -4.41 -13.06
C ASP A 141 -7.81 -4.32 -12.34
N LEU A 142 -7.77 -4.62 -11.04
CA LEU A 142 -6.51 -4.70 -10.30
C LEU A 142 -5.54 -5.70 -10.95
N ARG A 143 -6.02 -6.88 -11.29
CA ARG A 143 -5.19 -7.92 -11.89
C ARG A 143 -4.73 -7.57 -13.31
N LYS A 144 -5.65 -7.18 -14.20
CA LYS A 144 -5.38 -7.02 -15.64
C LYS A 144 -4.80 -5.66 -15.97
N LYS A 145 -5.44 -4.59 -15.50
CA LYS A 145 -5.08 -3.21 -15.84
C LYS A 145 -3.87 -2.73 -15.05
N TYR A 146 -3.84 -3.02 -13.76
CA TYR A 146 -2.79 -2.51 -12.86
C TYR A 146 -1.69 -3.54 -12.57
N LYS A 147 -1.82 -4.78 -13.06
CA LYS A 147 -0.86 -5.87 -12.77
C LYS A 147 -0.61 -6.06 -11.27
N CYS A 148 -1.65 -5.82 -10.47
CA CYS A 148 -1.62 -5.85 -9.02
C CYS A 148 -2.60 -6.91 -8.50
N PRO A 149 -2.19 -8.17 -8.36
CA PRO A 149 -3.05 -9.21 -7.81
C PRO A 149 -3.45 -8.88 -6.38
N LEU A 150 -4.70 -9.22 -6.03
CA LEU A 150 -5.30 -8.93 -4.74
C LEU A 150 -5.46 -10.19 -3.89
N VAL A 151 -5.08 -10.10 -2.63
CA VAL A 151 -5.36 -11.10 -1.59
C VAL A 151 -6.31 -10.51 -0.56
N ILE A 152 -7.40 -11.20 -0.27
CA ILE A 152 -8.38 -10.82 0.76
C ILE A 152 -8.44 -11.94 1.79
N LYS A 153 -8.26 -11.61 3.06
CA LYS A 153 -8.45 -12.55 4.18
C LYS A 153 -9.09 -11.86 5.37
N ASN A 154 -9.67 -12.67 6.24
CA ASN A 154 -10.24 -12.17 7.49
C ASN A 154 -9.16 -12.04 8.56
N ASN A 155 -9.27 -11.00 9.34
CA ASN A 155 -8.55 -10.71 10.56
C ASN A 155 -7.02 -10.59 10.41
N MET A 156 -6.36 -11.49 9.68
CA MET A 156 -4.90 -11.47 9.57
C MET A 156 -4.39 -11.95 8.22
N ILE A 157 -3.38 -11.26 7.70
CA ILE A 157 -2.56 -11.70 6.56
C ILE A 157 -1.09 -11.67 6.99
N GLU A 158 -0.41 -12.78 6.81
CA GLU A 158 1.05 -12.86 6.76
C GLU A 158 1.48 -13.08 5.31
N TYR A 159 2.41 -12.28 4.84
CA TYR A 159 2.92 -12.36 3.48
C TYR A 159 4.45 -12.49 3.46
N ARG A 160 4.92 -13.46 2.70
CA ARG A 160 6.34 -13.68 2.36
C ARG A 160 6.48 -13.52 0.85
N PRO A 161 7.22 -12.53 0.37
CA PRO A 161 7.48 -12.31 -1.06
C PRO A 161 8.23 -13.46 -1.72
#